data_29ac5cbcbc72ae0876a0ee8a9d8ca881
#
_entry.id   29ac5cbcbc72ae0876a0ee8a9d8ca881
#
_cell.length_a   1.000
_cell.length_b   1.000
_cell.length_c   1.000
_cell.angle_alpha   90.00
_cell.angle_beta   90.00
_cell.angle_gamma   90.00
#
_symmetry.space_group_name_H-M   'P 1'
#
loop_
_entity.id
_entity.type
_entity.pdbx_description
1 polymer ?
#
loop_
_entity_poly.entity_id
_entity_poly.type
_entity_poly.pdbx_seq_one_letter_code
_entity_poly.pdbx_strand_id
1 'polypeptide(L)'
;VKTFLLTLAIVTIASILSAQNPNGFPVHAVVNSGVLEGDYDNKTGIQTYLGIPYAQPPVGDLRWRGPQAVNQWSGTRMAKTFGPRAIQKHMWDDMLFRSAGLSEDCLYLNVWTPAKAKDKNLPVLLYFYGGGHVAGDGSEYRYDGESMAKEGIVVITVNYRLNLFGYFAHPELSKESPYKASGNYGALDQSAGLQWVKDNIAAFGGDPNQITIAGESAGSMSTSLHMASPLSRDNIAGAIGESGALINPTGPPVPLAEAEQIGVEFVKKTGYTYEEFRELSTAELFELYNKHNTYFPIVLDGYLLPKSLPEIFEAKEQAQVPLLLGWNSAEMGAGAMGKRPFTRAKFEAVVRQRMKADADEALKLYAGAEGQELEQTISDFASDNWLVYSTWKWFDLHREHSDQPVYRYLYSKLRPANDKGERPPAIGAPHACEIEYALGNLHLVSGWQWTEDDRQVSATMKGYFANFIKTGNPNGNDLPAWPTVEAKDDTPPVMVIDVESKAVDAKNDARYRFLDGIYHSNK
;
A
#
# COMPACT_ATOMS: atom_id res chain seq x y z
N VAL A 1 -9.42 28.76 -73.31
CA VAL A 1 -10.04 29.00 -72.00
C VAL A 1 -10.20 27.68 -71.34
N LYS A 2 -9.29 27.27 -70.41
CA LYS A 2 -9.36 26.07 -69.60
C LYS A 2 -9.79 26.46 -68.18
N THR A 3 -10.98 26.07 -67.82
CA THR A 3 -11.56 26.26 -66.50
C THR A 3 -11.02 25.19 -65.55
N PHE A 4 -10.30 25.58 -64.49
CA PHE A 4 -9.86 24.71 -63.40
C PHE A 4 -10.98 24.64 -62.37
N LEU A 5 -11.51 23.44 -62.15
CA LEU A 5 -12.42 23.13 -61.04
C LEU A 5 -11.57 22.76 -59.82
N LEU A 6 -11.62 23.61 -58.79
CA LEU A 6 -11.02 23.37 -57.49
C LEU A 6 -12.01 22.54 -56.65
N THR A 7 -11.75 21.27 -56.41
CA THR A 7 -12.55 20.42 -55.53
C THR A 7 -12.10 20.63 -54.08
N LEU A 8 -12.94 21.30 -53.27
CA LEU A 8 -12.73 21.49 -51.85
C LEU A 8 -13.14 20.23 -51.11
N ALA A 9 -12.17 19.47 -50.64
CA ALA A 9 -12.45 18.31 -49.77
C ALA A 9 -12.72 18.81 -48.34
N ILE A 10 -14.00 18.79 -47.95
CA ILE A 10 -14.42 19.01 -46.55
C ILE A 10 -14.12 17.73 -45.78
N VAL A 11 -13.07 17.76 -44.95
CA VAL A 11 -12.81 16.69 -43.97
C VAL A 11 -13.76 16.93 -42.80
N THR A 12 -14.83 16.17 -42.76
CA THR A 12 -15.70 16.07 -41.59
C THR A 12 -14.98 15.26 -40.50
N ILE A 13 -14.44 15.94 -39.49
CA ILE A 13 -13.99 15.32 -38.26
C ILE A 13 -15.24 14.90 -37.50
N ALA A 14 -15.58 13.63 -37.57
CA ALA A 14 -16.60 13.02 -36.70
C ALA A 14 -16.06 12.98 -35.29
N SER A 15 -16.52 13.87 -34.44
CA SER A 15 -16.31 13.81 -32.99
C SER A 15 -17.03 12.57 -32.46
N ILE A 16 -16.27 11.52 -32.16
CA ILE A 16 -16.80 10.39 -31.38
C ILE A 16 -16.98 10.92 -29.95
N LEU A 17 -18.20 11.29 -29.60
CA LEU A 17 -18.57 11.60 -28.22
C LEU A 17 -18.40 10.33 -27.39
N SER A 18 -17.39 10.30 -26.53
CA SER A 18 -17.26 9.30 -25.47
C SER A 18 -18.37 9.51 -24.45
N ALA A 19 -19.20 8.49 -24.28
CA ALA A 19 -20.40 8.51 -23.41
C ALA A 19 -20.09 8.38 -21.91
N GLN A 20 -18.85 8.63 -21.46
CA GLN A 20 -18.43 8.24 -20.10
C GLN A 20 -18.30 9.37 -19.09
N ASN A 21 -18.28 10.63 -19.49
CA ASN A 21 -18.34 11.74 -18.53
C ASN A 21 -19.07 12.94 -19.15
N PRO A 22 -20.36 13.17 -18.86
CA PRO A 22 -21.14 14.26 -19.46
C PRO A 22 -20.65 15.67 -19.06
N ASN A 23 -19.70 15.76 -18.13
CA ASN A 23 -19.12 17.04 -17.67
C ASN A 23 -17.59 17.11 -17.94
N GLY A 24 -16.99 16.10 -18.57
CA GLY A 24 -15.55 16.02 -18.81
C GLY A 24 -15.13 16.57 -20.17
N PHE A 25 -13.98 17.25 -20.19
CA PHE A 25 -13.30 17.66 -21.42
C PHE A 25 -12.00 16.88 -21.55
N PRO A 26 -11.59 16.53 -22.79
CA PRO A 26 -10.30 15.86 -22.99
C PRO A 26 -9.15 16.78 -22.59
N VAL A 27 -8.20 16.23 -21.85
CA VAL A 27 -6.94 16.88 -21.47
C VAL A 27 -5.77 16.01 -21.87
N HIS A 28 -4.64 16.62 -22.16
CA HIS A 28 -3.47 15.89 -22.67
C HIS A 28 -2.26 16.09 -21.77
N ALA A 29 -1.50 15.01 -21.58
CA ALA A 29 -0.19 15.02 -20.94
C ALA A 29 0.84 14.36 -21.86
N VAL A 30 2.04 14.93 -21.93
CA VAL A 30 3.16 14.38 -22.71
C VAL A 30 4.12 13.72 -21.75
N VAL A 31 4.20 12.40 -21.82
CA VAL A 31 5.12 11.57 -21.03
C VAL A 31 6.24 11.02 -21.91
N ASN A 32 7.28 10.44 -21.31
CA ASN A 32 8.42 9.90 -22.03
C ASN A 32 8.05 8.89 -23.14
N SER A 33 6.95 8.17 -22.95
CA SER A 33 6.50 7.13 -23.89
C SER A 33 5.55 7.65 -24.99
N GLY A 34 5.01 8.87 -24.88
CA GLY A 34 4.09 9.45 -25.88
C GLY A 34 3.05 10.39 -25.27
N VAL A 35 1.97 10.63 -26.01
CA VAL A 35 0.88 11.53 -25.58
C VAL A 35 -0.25 10.72 -24.96
N LEU A 36 -0.77 11.18 -23.81
CA LEU A 36 -1.93 10.64 -23.13
C LEU A 36 -3.11 11.60 -23.26
N GLU A 37 -4.32 11.05 -23.38
CA GLU A 37 -5.57 11.79 -23.26
C GLU A 37 -6.35 11.28 -22.05
N GLY A 38 -6.54 12.16 -21.06
CA GLY A 38 -7.38 11.95 -19.87
C GLY A 38 -8.67 12.74 -19.93
N ASP A 39 -9.35 12.83 -18.81
CA ASP A 39 -10.59 13.59 -18.63
C ASP A 39 -10.41 14.71 -17.60
N TYR A 40 -11.11 15.83 -17.81
CA TYR A 40 -11.22 16.94 -16.86
C TYR A 40 -12.68 17.09 -16.41
N ASP A 41 -12.92 17.04 -15.11
CA ASP A 41 -14.24 17.29 -14.54
C ASP A 41 -14.37 18.76 -14.11
N ASN A 42 -15.29 19.48 -14.73
CA ASN A 42 -15.59 20.88 -14.43
C ASN A 42 -16.10 21.13 -13.02
N LYS A 43 -16.79 20.15 -12.42
CA LYS A 43 -17.40 20.32 -11.11
C LYS A 43 -16.36 20.22 -10.00
N THR A 44 -15.43 19.30 -10.14
CA THR A 44 -14.38 19.04 -9.17
C THR A 44 -13.11 19.81 -9.45
N GLY A 45 -12.87 20.18 -10.71
CA GLY A 45 -11.64 20.82 -11.16
C GLY A 45 -10.46 19.86 -11.28
N ILE A 46 -10.71 18.54 -11.24
CA ILE A 46 -9.68 17.51 -11.25
C ILE A 46 -9.54 16.91 -12.65
N GLN A 47 -8.31 16.73 -13.08
CA GLN A 47 -7.96 15.92 -14.25
C GLN A 47 -7.66 14.51 -13.82
N THR A 48 -8.14 13.53 -14.60
CA THR A 48 -7.90 12.12 -14.35
C THR A 48 -7.25 11.45 -15.55
N TYR A 49 -6.24 10.64 -15.30
CA TYR A 49 -5.61 9.78 -16.31
C TYR A 49 -5.54 8.37 -15.74
N LEU A 50 -6.32 7.46 -16.31
CA LEU A 50 -6.51 6.10 -15.79
C LEU A 50 -5.93 5.05 -16.74
N GLY A 51 -5.26 4.03 -16.19
CA GLY A 51 -4.69 2.93 -16.98
C GLY A 51 -3.48 3.34 -17.82
N ILE A 52 -2.58 4.13 -17.26
CA ILE A 52 -1.32 4.52 -17.89
C ILE A 52 -0.32 3.35 -17.74
N PRO A 53 0.23 2.78 -18.82
CA PRO A 53 1.27 1.76 -18.70
C PRO A 53 2.57 2.40 -18.23
N TYR A 54 3.19 1.84 -17.20
CA TYR A 54 4.49 2.29 -16.69
C TYR A 54 5.63 1.28 -16.99
N ALA A 55 5.28 0.07 -17.38
CA ALA A 55 6.20 -0.97 -17.84
C ALA A 55 5.58 -1.78 -18.98
N GLN A 56 6.40 -2.57 -19.69
CA GLN A 56 5.90 -3.53 -20.68
C GLN A 56 5.06 -4.61 -19.99
N PRO A 57 4.03 -5.17 -20.67
CA PRO A 57 3.27 -6.31 -20.17
C PRO A 57 4.18 -7.47 -19.75
N PRO A 58 4.12 -7.96 -18.51
CA PRO A 58 4.97 -9.05 -18.01
C PRO A 58 4.41 -10.43 -18.41
N VAL A 59 4.24 -10.64 -19.70
CA VAL A 59 3.64 -11.83 -20.31
C VAL A 59 4.66 -12.61 -21.14
N GLY A 60 4.43 -13.90 -21.36
CA GLY A 60 5.31 -14.76 -22.16
C GLY A 60 6.74 -14.74 -21.60
N ASP A 61 7.72 -14.40 -22.44
CA ASP A 61 9.14 -14.34 -22.05
C ASP A 61 9.45 -13.31 -20.94
N LEU A 62 8.55 -12.34 -20.72
CA LEU A 62 8.69 -11.34 -19.65
C LEU A 62 8.03 -11.77 -18.32
N ARG A 63 7.31 -12.91 -18.31
CA ARG A 63 6.82 -13.50 -17.05
C ARG A 63 8.01 -13.84 -16.15
N TRP A 64 7.93 -13.49 -14.88
CA TRP A 64 9.01 -13.66 -13.89
C TRP A 64 10.35 -13.01 -14.32
N ARG A 65 10.26 -11.85 -14.95
CA ARG A 65 11.39 -10.93 -15.17
C ARG A 65 11.14 -9.59 -14.50
N GLY A 66 12.20 -8.85 -14.20
CA GLY A 66 12.09 -7.45 -13.76
C GLY A 66 11.33 -6.63 -14.80
N PRO A 67 10.59 -5.57 -14.37
CA PRO A 67 9.82 -4.73 -15.28
C PRO A 67 10.72 -4.10 -16.34
N GLN A 68 10.21 -4.05 -17.59
CA GLN A 68 10.90 -3.46 -18.72
C GLN A 68 10.28 -2.12 -19.09
N ALA A 69 11.09 -1.18 -19.58
CA ALA A 69 10.60 0.14 -20.00
C ALA A 69 9.49 0.02 -21.06
N VAL A 70 8.48 0.88 -20.94
CA VAL A 70 7.38 0.95 -21.91
C VAL A 70 7.90 1.34 -23.28
N ASN A 71 7.43 0.67 -24.32
CA ASN A 71 7.69 1.06 -25.70
C ASN A 71 7.01 2.41 -26.01
N GLN A 72 7.70 3.28 -26.74
CA GLN A 72 7.10 4.50 -27.25
C GLN A 72 5.95 4.20 -28.21
N TRP A 73 4.90 5.03 -28.14
CA TRP A 73 3.78 4.94 -29.08
C TRP A 73 3.62 6.21 -29.90
N SER A 74 3.08 6.07 -31.10
CA SER A 74 2.70 7.18 -31.96
C SER A 74 1.24 7.57 -31.70
N GLY A 75 0.92 8.86 -31.89
CA GLY A 75 -0.43 9.38 -31.67
C GLY A 75 -0.78 9.52 -30.19
N THR A 76 -2.06 9.60 -29.90
CA THR A 76 -2.58 9.83 -28.55
C THR A 76 -3.17 8.52 -27.99
N ARG A 77 -2.71 8.13 -26.79
CA ARG A 77 -3.26 6.99 -26.04
C ARG A 77 -4.34 7.47 -25.10
N MET A 78 -5.51 6.82 -25.15
CA MET A 78 -6.62 7.09 -24.22
C MET A 78 -6.26 6.56 -22.83
N ALA A 79 -6.33 7.42 -21.82
CA ALA A 79 -6.09 7.11 -20.41
C ALA A 79 -7.35 7.46 -19.59
N LYS A 80 -8.48 6.82 -19.92
CA LYS A 80 -9.81 7.13 -19.36
C LYS A 80 -10.47 5.97 -18.63
N THR A 81 -9.84 4.82 -18.61
CA THR A 81 -10.34 3.62 -17.93
C THR A 81 -9.20 2.96 -17.17
N PHE A 82 -9.51 2.39 -16.02
CA PHE A 82 -8.53 1.61 -15.26
C PHE A 82 -8.02 0.44 -16.09
N GLY A 83 -6.71 0.19 -16.02
CA GLY A 83 -6.09 -1.02 -16.57
C GLY A 83 -6.58 -2.28 -15.85
N PRO A 84 -6.36 -3.48 -16.44
CA PRO A 84 -6.66 -4.73 -15.75
C PRO A 84 -5.87 -4.86 -14.44
N ARG A 85 -6.48 -5.49 -13.43
CA ARG A 85 -5.79 -5.83 -12.19
C ARG A 85 -4.97 -7.11 -12.33
N ALA A 86 -3.96 -7.25 -11.49
CA ALA A 86 -3.14 -8.45 -11.41
C ALA A 86 -3.98 -9.71 -11.13
N ILE A 87 -3.50 -10.87 -11.60
CA ILE A 87 -4.14 -12.17 -11.37
C ILE A 87 -4.23 -12.43 -9.86
N GLN A 88 -5.43 -12.60 -9.36
CA GLN A 88 -5.72 -12.76 -7.93
C GLN A 88 -7.07 -13.41 -7.66
N LYS A 89 -7.26 -13.93 -6.43
CA LYS A 89 -8.59 -14.29 -5.92
C LYS A 89 -9.31 -13.06 -5.37
N HIS A 90 -10.63 -13.11 -5.35
CA HIS A 90 -11.38 -12.27 -4.44
C HIS A 90 -11.16 -12.77 -3.01
N MET A 91 -10.51 -11.97 -2.18
CA MET A 91 -10.08 -12.38 -0.83
C MET A 91 -10.97 -11.81 0.26
N TRP A 92 -11.39 -10.55 0.13
CA TRP A 92 -12.18 -9.84 1.14
C TRP A 92 -13.32 -9.06 0.48
N ASP A 93 -14.49 -9.11 1.10
CA ASP A 93 -15.74 -8.55 0.55
C ASP A 93 -15.75 -7.01 0.50
N ASP A 94 -14.89 -6.35 1.26
CA ASP A 94 -14.72 -4.89 1.28
C ASP A 94 -13.81 -4.37 0.16
N MET A 95 -13.07 -5.23 -0.51
CA MET A 95 -12.25 -4.88 -1.69
C MET A 95 -13.11 -4.84 -2.96
N LEU A 96 -13.57 -3.64 -3.33
CA LEU A 96 -14.40 -3.41 -4.50
C LEU A 96 -13.63 -2.68 -5.59
N PHE A 97 -13.42 -3.34 -6.73
CA PHE A 97 -12.59 -2.85 -7.83
C PHE A 97 -13.41 -2.34 -9.01
N ARG A 98 -12.92 -1.26 -9.65
CA ARG A 98 -13.50 -0.64 -10.86
C ARG A 98 -12.84 -1.13 -12.16
N SER A 99 -11.73 -1.86 -12.07
CA SER A 99 -11.01 -2.43 -13.21
C SER A 99 -11.82 -3.52 -13.91
N ALA A 100 -11.65 -3.66 -15.24
CA ALA A 100 -12.49 -4.51 -16.07
C ALA A 100 -12.23 -6.02 -15.94
N GLY A 101 -11.13 -6.46 -15.29
CA GLY A 101 -10.82 -7.89 -15.17
C GLY A 101 -9.41 -8.16 -14.68
N LEU A 102 -9.03 -9.44 -14.75
CA LEU A 102 -7.73 -9.96 -14.34
C LEU A 102 -6.83 -10.17 -15.57
N SER A 103 -5.55 -9.80 -15.46
CA SER A 103 -4.55 -10.05 -16.50
C SER A 103 -3.14 -10.13 -15.90
N GLU A 104 -2.23 -10.86 -16.54
CA GLU A 104 -0.79 -10.68 -16.30
C GLU A 104 -0.32 -9.32 -16.83
N ASP A 105 -0.93 -8.80 -17.92
CA ASP A 105 -0.76 -7.41 -18.38
C ASP A 105 -1.50 -6.48 -17.41
N CYS A 106 -0.85 -6.16 -16.28
CA CYS A 106 -1.43 -5.40 -15.17
C CYS A 106 -0.60 -4.18 -14.73
N LEU A 107 0.54 -3.90 -15.39
CA LEU A 107 1.47 -2.87 -14.95
C LEU A 107 1.02 -1.48 -15.40
N TYR A 108 -0.03 -0.99 -14.75
CA TYR A 108 -0.68 0.29 -15.00
C TYR A 108 -0.74 1.12 -13.73
N LEU A 109 -0.73 2.43 -13.91
CA LEU A 109 -0.96 3.40 -12.84
C LEU A 109 -2.07 4.40 -13.23
N ASN A 110 -2.57 5.12 -12.24
CA ASN A 110 -3.61 6.11 -12.40
C ASN A 110 -3.16 7.42 -11.76
N VAL A 111 -3.54 8.56 -12.35
CA VAL A 111 -3.17 9.90 -11.88
C VAL A 111 -4.41 10.77 -11.73
N TRP A 112 -4.56 11.43 -10.58
CA TRP A 112 -5.50 12.51 -10.33
C TRP A 112 -4.72 13.79 -10.03
N THR A 113 -5.03 14.87 -10.75
CA THR A 113 -4.32 16.13 -10.55
C THR A 113 -5.25 17.35 -10.59
N PRO A 114 -5.11 18.29 -9.65
CA PRO A 114 -5.81 19.57 -9.70
C PRO A 114 -5.06 20.59 -10.59
N ALA A 115 -3.91 20.21 -11.15
CA ALA A 115 -3.04 21.14 -11.88
C ALA A 115 -3.76 21.74 -13.08
N LYS A 116 -3.76 23.08 -13.16
CA LYS A 116 -4.07 23.82 -14.37
C LYS A 116 -2.78 24.02 -15.16
N ALA A 117 -2.87 24.36 -16.44
CA ALA A 117 -1.70 24.51 -17.32
C ALA A 117 -0.57 25.43 -16.78
N LYS A 118 -0.84 26.23 -15.75
CA LYS A 118 0.12 27.13 -15.09
C LYS A 118 0.63 26.62 -13.75
N ASP A 119 -0.04 25.62 -13.16
CA ASP A 119 0.33 25.08 -11.84
C ASP A 119 1.50 24.13 -12.05
N LYS A 120 2.56 24.31 -11.26
CA LYS A 120 3.76 23.48 -11.30
C LYS A 120 4.24 23.22 -9.87
N ASN A 121 4.95 22.10 -9.70
CA ASN A 121 5.57 21.72 -8.44
C ASN A 121 4.56 21.44 -7.31
N LEU A 122 3.44 20.78 -7.65
CA LEU A 122 2.52 20.28 -6.64
C LEU A 122 3.13 19.06 -5.93
N PRO A 123 2.91 18.89 -4.62
CA PRO A 123 3.33 17.68 -3.91
C PRO A 123 2.64 16.45 -4.49
N VAL A 124 3.30 15.32 -4.40
CA VAL A 124 2.90 14.07 -5.04
C VAL A 124 2.69 13.00 -3.98
N LEU A 125 1.57 12.28 -4.06
CA LEU A 125 1.30 11.06 -3.30
C LEU A 125 1.34 9.85 -4.25
N LEU A 126 2.24 8.92 -4.00
CA LEU A 126 2.23 7.60 -4.64
C LEU A 126 1.76 6.56 -3.61
N TYR A 127 0.60 5.95 -3.85
CA TYR A 127 -0.04 5.01 -2.94
C TYR A 127 0.11 3.57 -3.41
N PHE A 128 0.64 2.70 -2.54
CA PHE A 128 0.72 1.25 -2.70
C PHE A 128 -0.45 0.61 -1.95
N TYR A 129 -1.32 -0.10 -2.66
CA TYR A 129 -2.45 -0.78 -2.04
C TYR A 129 -1.99 -1.98 -1.20
N GLY A 130 -2.80 -2.36 -0.20
CA GLY A 130 -2.63 -3.55 0.62
C GLY A 130 -3.18 -4.83 -0.01
N GLY A 131 -3.39 -5.83 0.86
CA GLY A 131 -3.92 -7.15 0.46
C GLY A 131 -2.88 -8.26 0.47
N GLY A 132 -1.92 -8.22 1.39
CA GLY A 132 -0.96 -9.30 1.66
C GLY A 132 -0.05 -9.67 0.48
N HIS A 133 0.15 -8.80 -0.50
CA HIS A 133 0.81 -9.06 -1.78
C HIS A 133 0.17 -10.20 -2.59
N VAL A 134 -1.08 -10.57 -2.29
CA VAL A 134 -1.84 -11.63 -2.97
C VAL A 134 -3.12 -11.14 -3.63
N ALA A 135 -3.63 -9.97 -3.20
CA ALA A 135 -4.80 -9.29 -3.75
C ALA A 135 -4.61 -7.79 -3.71
N GLY A 136 -5.51 -7.03 -4.36
CA GLY A 136 -5.52 -5.57 -4.39
C GLY A 136 -5.50 -5.01 -5.81
N ASP A 137 -5.88 -3.74 -5.94
CA ASP A 137 -5.91 -3.03 -7.22
C ASP A 137 -6.00 -1.52 -6.98
N GLY A 138 -5.22 -0.73 -7.71
CA GLY A 138 -5.24 0.73 -7.66
C GLY A 138 -6.55 1.39 -8.11
N SER A 139 -7.53 0.61 -8.59
CA SER A 139 -8.86 1.09 -8.96
C SER A 139 -9.89 1.01 -7.82
N GLU A 140 -9.51 0.51 -6.66
CA GLU A 140 -10.41 0.36 -5.53
C GLU A 140 -10.97 1.72 -5.07
N TYR A 141 -12.25 1.74 -4.67
CA TYR A 141 -12.94 2.97 -4.25
C TYR A 141 -12.27 3.67 -3.07
N ARG A 142 -11.69 2.92 -2.12
CA ARG A 142 -11.00 3.47 -0.95
C ARG A 142 -9.75 4.29 -1.34
N TYR A 143 -9.10 3.93 -2.47
CA TYR A 143 -7.87 4.56 -2.96
C TYR A 143 -8.11 5.65 -4.02
N ASP A 144 -9.36 6.04 -4.30
CA ASP A 144 -9.63 7.10 -5.28
C ASP A 144 -8.89 8.39 -4.95
N GLY A 145 -8.20 8.95 -5.94
CA GLY A 145 -7.33 10.09 -5.73
C GLY A 145 -8.02 11.45 -5.71
N GLU A 146 -9.32 11.55 -6.08
CA GLU A 146 -10.00 12.83 -6.27
C GLU A 146 -10.07 13.66 -4.97
N SER A 147 -10.42 13.02 -3.85
CA SER A 147 -10.57 13.72 -2.56
C SER A 147 -9.24 14.33 -2.08
N MET A 148 -8.15 13.61 -2.23
CA MET A 148 -6.82 14.10 -1.86
C MET A 148 -6.28 15.10 -2.90
N ALA A 149 -6.63 14.94 -4.19
CA ALA A 149 -6.28 15.89 -5.23
C ALA A 149 -6.93 17.26 -5.00
N LYS A 150 -8.14 17.32 -4.45
CA LYS A 150 -8.79 18.59 -4.04
C LYS A 150 -8.00 19.36 -2.97
N GLU A 151 -7.12 18.67 -2.25
CA GLU A 151 -6.19 19.30 -1.30
C GLU A 151 -4.95 19.91 -1.98
N GLY A 152 -4.85 19.87 -3.30
CA GLY A 152 -3.72 20.42 -4.06
C GLY A 152 -2.53 19.46 -4.20
N ILE A 153 -2.79 18.16 -4.23
CA ILE A 153 -1.82 17.07 -4.32
C ILE A 153 -2.02 16.34 -5.65
N VAL A 154 -0.96 15.94 -6.33
CA VAL A 154 -1.04 14.97 -7.43
C VAL A 154 -1.03 13.58 -6.83
N VAL A 155 -2.08 12.79 -7.09
CA VAL A 155 -2.26 11.46 -6.48
C VAL A 155 -2.06 10.38 -7.52
N ILE A 156 -1.32 9.35 -7.16
CA ILE A 156 -1.05 8.20 -8.02
C ILE A 156 -1.37 6.91 -7.26
N THR A 157 -2.09 5.99 -7.90
CA THR A 157 -2.18 4.59 -7.50
C THR A 157 -1.47 3.72 -8.53
N VAL A 158 -0.74 2.71 -8.09
CA VAL A 158 0.06 1.84 -8.98
C VAL A 158 -0.31 0.38 -8.78
N ASN A 159 -0.58 -0.33 -9.90
CA ASN A 159 -0.73 -1.78 -9.90
C ASN A 159 0.64 -2.45 -9.97
N TYR A 160 0.77 -3.60 -9.34
CA TYR A 160 1.98 -4.42 -9.35
C TYR A 160 1.61 -5.91 -9.34
N ARG A 161 2.53 -6.77 -9.79
CA ARG A 161 2.31 -8.22 -9.80
C ARG A 161 2.16 -8.76 -8.39
N LEU A 162 1.29 -9.75 -8.23
CA LEU A 162 0.91 -10.34 -6.95
C LEU A 162 1.19 -11.85 -6.93
N ASN A 163 1.20 -12.43 -5.73
CA ASN A 163 1.24 -13.88 -5.50
C ASN A 163 2.32 -14.62 -6.30
N LEU A 164 2.02 -15.79 -6.90
CA LEU A 164 2.90 -16.54 -7.77
C LEU A 164 3.50 -15.68 -8.90
N PHE A 165 2.73 -14.78 -9.50
CA PHE A 165 3.18 -13.97 -10.63
C PHE A 165 4.16 -12.87 -10.23
N GLY A 166 4.07 -12.39 -8.98
CA GLY A 166 4.90 -11.32 -8.44
C GLY A 166 6.06 -11.77 -7.55
N TYR A 167 5.98 -12.96 -6.95
CA TYR A 167 6.93 -13.33 -5.87
C TYR A 167 7.50 -14.75 -5.99
N PHE A 168 7.28 -15.46 -7.09
CA PHE A 168 7.85 -16.79 -7.32
C PHE A 168 9.36 -16.72 -7.55
N ALA A 169 10.15 -17.34 -6.65
CA ALA A 169 11.59 -17.51 -6.80
C ALA A 169 11.94 -18.93 -7.24
N HIS A 170 12.95 -19.08 -8.10
CA HIS A 170 13.44 -20.38 -8.54
C HIS A 170 14.91 -20.26 -9.00
N PRO A 171 15.80 -21.25 -8.77
CA PRO A 171 17.21 -21.17 -9.16
C PRO A 171 17.41 -20.89 -10.66
N GLU A 172 16.58 -21.47 -11.54
CA GLU A 172 16.69 -21.22 -12.98
C GLU A 172 16.34 -19.78 -13.35
N LEU A 173 15.34 -19.16 -12.68
CA LEU A 173 15.02 -17.74 -12.85
C LEU A 173 16.17 -16.84 -12.36
N SER A 174 16.79 -17.19 -11.24
CA SER A 174 17.94 -16.44 -10.71
C SER A 174 19.15 -16.51 -11.65
N LYS A 175 19.38 -17.65 -12.33
CA LYS A 175 20.44 -17.78 -13.36
C LYS A 175 20.20 -16.85 -14.55
N GLU A 176 18.94 -16.74 -15.00
CA GLU A 176 18.56 -15.88 -16.13
C GLU A 176 18.62 -14.39 -15.78
N SER A 177 18.39 -14.04 -14.53
CA SER A 177 18.31 -12.67 -14.06
C SER A 177 19.67 -11.95 -14.16
N PRO A 178 19.73 -10.69 -14.65
CA PRO A 178 20.96 -9.90 -14.70
C PRO A 178 21.55 -9.59 -13.33
N TYR A 179 20.72 -9.59 -12.28
CA TYR A 179 21.13 -9.36 -10.88
C TYR A 179 21.23 -10.65 -10.06
N LYS A 180 21.13 -11.83 -10.72
CA LYS A 180 21.31 -13.16 -10.11
C LYS A 180 20.38 -13.49 -8.96
N ALA A 181 19.15 -12.97 -9.01
CA ALA A 181 18.10 -13.24 -8.04
C ALA A 181 16.73 -13.32 -8.72
N SER A 182 15.76 -13.88 -8.01
CA SER A 182 14.35 -14.01 -8.42
C SER A 182 13.41 -13.81 -7.23
N GLY A 183 12.11 -13.63 -7.46
CA GLY A 183 11.08 -13.61 -6.43
C GLY A 183 10.51 -12.24 -6.08
N ASN A 184 11.17 -11.13 -6.35
CA ASN A 184 10.73 -9.78 -5.95
C ASN A 184 10.07 -8.98 -7.08
N TYR A 185 9.46 -9.63 -8.08
CA TYR A 185 8.98 -8.94 -9.28
C TYR A 185 7.90 -7.89 -8.98
N GLY A 186 6.97 -8.19 -8.05
CA GLY A 186 5.95 -7.23 -7.62
C GLY A 186 6.52 -5.99 -6.95
N ALA A 187 7.54 -6.15 -6.11
CA ALA A 187 8.23 -5.02 -5.47
C ALA A 187 9.14 -4.26 -6.46
N LEU A 188 9.72 -4.94 -7.44
CA LEU A 188 10.42 -4.30 -8.56
C LEU A 188 9.46 -3.50 -9.44
N ASP A 189 8.21 -3.97 -9.63
CA ASP A 189 7.16 -3.23 -10.34
C ASP A 189 6.84 -1.92 -9.60
N GLN A 190 6.72 -1.95 -8.27
CA GLN A 190 6.53 -0.77 -7.44
C GLN A 190 7.69 0.24 -7.58
N SER A 191 8.94 -0.26 -7.58
CA SER A 191 10.14 0.54 -7.82
C SER A 191 10.11 1.20 -9.21
N ALA A 192 9.71 0.44 -10.25
CA ALA A 192 9.57 0.98 -11.61
C ALA A 192 8.42 2.00 -11.71
N GLY A 193 7.33 1.79 -10.98
CA GLY A 193 6.24 2.75 -10.87
C GLY A 193 6.71 4.06 -10.23
N LEU A 194 7.48 4.00 -9.13
CA LEU A 194 8.08 5.19 -8.51
C LEU A 194 9.06 5.90 -9.47
N GLN A 195 9.89 5.15 -10.19
CA GLN A 195 10.79 5.73 -11.18
C GLN A 195 10.01 6.40 -12.32
N TRP A 196 8.92 5.77 -12.80
CA TRP A 196 8.04 6.38 -13.80
C TRP A 196 7.45 7.70 -13.29
N VAL A 197 7.01 7.76 -12.04
CA VAL A 197 6.51 9.00 -11.41
C VAL A 197 7.61 10.05 -11.38
N LYS A 198 8.81 9.71 -10.94
CA LYS A 198 9.97 10.60 -10.93
C LYS A 198 10.24 11.23 -12.30
N ASP A 199 10.13 10.43 -13.36
CA ASP A 199 10.47 10.85 -14.72
C ASP A 199 9.37 11.64 -15.42
N ASN A 200 8.09 11.48 -15.03
CA ASN A 200 6.94 11.94 -15.81
C ASN A 200 5.98 12.86 -15.05
N ILE A 201 6.03 12.93 -13.72
CA ILE A 201 4.97 13.58 -12.93
C ILE A 201 4.88 15.11 -13.19
N ALA A 202 5.95 15.73 -13.66
CA ALA A 202 5.95 17.14 -14.07
C ALA A 202 4.97 17.43 -15.23
N ALA A 203 4.66 16.42 -16.07
CA ALA A 203 3.64 16.54 -17.13
C ALA A 203 2.22 16.69 -16.57
N PHE A 204 2.01 16.31 -15.31
CA PHE A 204 0.75 16.40 -14.57
C PHE A 204 0.78 17.54 -13.51
N GLY A 205 1.81 18.38 -13.52
CA GLY A 205 1.97 19.50 -12.59
C GLY A 205 2.61 19.13 -11.24
N GLY A 206 3.00 17.87 -11.03
CA GLY A 206 3.66 17.42 -9.82
C GLY A 206 5.15 17.75 -9.77
N ASP A 207 5.70 17.86 -8.55
CA ASP A 207 7.14 18.02 -8.32
C ASP A 207 7.79 16.64 -8.16
N PRO A 208 8.70 16.24 -9.06
CA PRO A 208 9.41 14.99 -8.95
C PRO A 208 10.34 14.90 -7.72
N ASN A 209 10.57 15.99 -7.01
CA ASN A 209 11.38 16.03 -5.78
C ASN A 209 10.53 16.07 -4.50
N GLN A 210 9.19 16.08 -4.61
CA GLN A 210 8.25 16.05 -3.49
C GLN A 210 7.30 14.85 -3.57
N ILE A 211 7.87 13.65 -3.71
CA ILE A 211 7.11 12.40 -3.77
C ILE A 211 7.03 11.78 -2.37
N THR A 212 5.85 11.79 -1.79
CA THR A 212 5.53 11.00 -0.59
C THR A 212 4.98 9.65 -1.02
N ILE A 213 5.59 8.56 -0.56
CA ILE A 213 5.04 7.22 -0.74
C ILE A 213 4.16 6.85 0.45
N ALA A 214 3.07 6.16 0.20
CA ALA A 214 2.16 5.72 1.25
C ALA A 214 1.57 4.35 0.94
N GLY A 215 1.02 3.69 1.96
CA GLY A 215 0.27 2.46 1.79
C GLY A 215 -0.22 1.88 3.09
N GLU A 216 -1.22 1.01 2.99
CA GLU A 216 -1.82 0.29 4.11
C GLU A 216 -1.49 -1.20 4.04
N SER A 217 -1.30 -1.87 5.21
CA SER A 217 -1.05 -3.31 5.30
C SER A 217 0.18 -3.74 4.49
N ALA A 218 0.04 -4.62 3.51
CA ALA A 218 1.11 -4.96 2.57
C ALA A 218 1.63 -3.74 1.79
N GLY A 219 0.81 -2.72 1.55
CA GLY A 219 1.24 -1.43 0.99
C GLY A 219 2.14 -0.65 1.94
N SER A 220 1.88 -0.69 3.24
CA SER A 220 2.76 -0.13 4.28
C SER A 220 4.08 -0.91 4.37
N MET A 221 4.01 -2.25 4.27
CA MET A 221 5.22 -3.07 4.14
C MET A 221 6.04 -2.69 2.90
N SER A 222 5.38 -2.44 1.76
CA SER A 222 6.03 -1.95 0.55
C SER A 222 6.64 -0.56 0.76
N THR A 223 5.97 0.34 1.47
CA THR A 223 6.50 1.67 1.82
C THR A 223 7.79 1.54 2.64
N SER A 224 7.80 0.70 3.68
CA SER A 224 8.99 0.45 4.49
C SER A 224 10.13 -0.20 3.67
N LEU A 225 9.80 -1.11 2.75
CA LEU A 225 10.75 -1.71 1.81
C LEU A 225 11.39 -0.64 0.91
N HIS A 226 10.58 0.24 0.30
CA HIS A 226 11.09 1.26 -0.61
C HIS A 226 11.91 2.34 0.08
N MET A 227 11.65 2.64 1.36
CA MET A 227 12.55 3.45 2.17
C MET A 227 13.93 2.79 2.38
N ALA A 228 13.97 1.46 2.44
CA ALA A 228 15.21 0.69 2.63
C ALA A 228 15.95 0.38 1.32
N SER A 229 15.21 0.27 0.20
CA SER A 229 15.76 -0.18 -1.08
C SER A 229 16.68 0.84 -1.75
N PRO A 230 17.89 0.46 -2.17
CA PRO A 230 18.77 1.34 -2.95
C PRO A 230 18.19 1.73 -4.32
N LEU A 231 17.17 1.02 -4.81
CA LEU A 231 16.51 1.34 -6.09
C LEU A 231 15.47 2.46 -5.95
N SER A 232 15.06 2.81 -4.73
CA SER A 232 13.89 3.67 -4.49
C SER A 232 14.17 4.83 -3.53
N ARG A 233 14.97 4.61 -2.50
CA ARG A 233 15.13 5.51 -1.34
C ARG A 233 15.52 6.95 -1.70
N ASP A 234 16.27 7.15 -2.76
CA ASP A 234 16.73 8.48 -3.19
C ASP A 234 15.68 9.26 -3.98
N ASN A 235 14.54 8.63 -4.31
CA ASN A 235 13.42 9.24 -5.02
C ASN A 235 12.26 9.64 -4.09
N ILE A 236 12.41 9.48 -2.79
CA ILE A 236 11.35 9.66 -1.77
C ILE A 236 11.62 10.95 -0.99
N ALA A 237 10.59 11.76 -0.78
CA ALA A 237 10.63 12.98 0.04
C ALA A 237 9.86 12.86 1.36
N GLY A 238 9.02 11.84 1.53
CA GLY A 238 8.27 11.53 2.73
C GLY A 238 7.67 10.13 2.64
N ALA A 239 7.31 9.54 3.79
CA ALA A 239 6.69 8.23 3.85
C ALA A 239 5.53 8.20 4.85
N ILE A 240 4.43 7.52 4.46
CA ILE A 240 3.28 7.27 5.34
C ILE A 240 3.05 5.76 5.40
N GLY A 241 3.07 5.20 6.61
CA GLY A 241 2.80 3.78 6.86
C GLY A 241 1.50 3.57 7.65
N GLU A 242 0.55 2.84 7.07
CA GLU A 242 -0.71 2.50 7.71
C GLU A 242 -0.71 0.99 8.00
N SER A 243 -0.49 0.59 9.26
CA SER A 243 -0.63 -0.80 9.73
C SER A 243 0.26 -1.83 9.03
N GLY A 244 1.57 -1.77 9.21
CA GLY A 244 2.49 -2.80 8.72
C GLY A 244 3.89 -2.29 8.37
N ALA A 245 4.88 -3.14 8.58
CA ALA A 245 6.24 -2.97 8.06
C ALA A 245 6.83 -4.33 7.70
N LEU A 246 7.80 -4.34 6.79
CA LEU A 246 8.48 -5.58 6.36
C LEU A 246 9.52 -6.03 7.41
N ILE A 247 9.04 -6.24 8.63
CA ILE A 247 9.80 -6.63 9.83
C ILE A 247 9.03 -7.75 10.53
N ASN A 248 9.74 -8.66 11.23
CA ASN A 248 9.10 -9.68 12.07
C ASN A 248 7.96 -9.08 12.92
N PRO A 249 6.91 -9.84 13.25
CA PRO A 249 6.62 -11.24 12.87
C PRO A 249 5.88 -11.38 11.54
N THR A 250 5.51 -10.28 10.90
CA THR A 250 4.60 -10.29 9.75
C THR A 250 5.37 -10.15 8.45
N GLY A 251 5.60 -11.29 7.79
CA GLY A 251 6.18 -11.34 6.45
C GLY A 251 7.61 -10.81 6.35
N PRO A 252 8.54 -11.16 7.27
CA PRO A 252 9.93 -10.75 7.10
C PRO A 252 10.48 -11.30 5.79
N PRO A 253 11.39 -10.57 5.12
CA PRO A 253 12.04 -11.08 3.94
C PRO A 253 12.90 -12.30 4.29
N VAL A 254 12.92 -13.29 3.39
CA VAL A 254 13.72 -14.50 3.58
C VAL A 254 14.97 -14.51 2.70
N PRO A 255 16.02 -15.27 3.04
CA PRO A 255 17.17 -15.47 2.16
C PRO A 255 16.76 -16.02 0.79
N LEU A 256 17.45 -15.61 -0.28
CA LEU A 256 17.17 -16.06 -1.66
C LEU A 256 17.12 -17.58 -1.78
N ALA A 257 18.08 -18.29 -1.18
CA ALA A 257 18.12 -19.76 -1.25
C ALA A 257 16.88 -20.44 -0.62
N GLU A 258 16.30 -19.85 0.42
CA GLU A 258 15.08 -20.34 1.06
C GLU A 258 13.88 -20.10 0.14
N ALA A 259 13.76 -18.92 -0.45
CA ALA A 259 12.69 -18.61 -1.40
C ALA A 259 12.77 -19.48 -2.67
N GLU A 260 13.96 -19.73 -3.20
CA GLU A 260 14.20 -20.64 -4.30
C GLU A 260 13.78 -22.08 -3.96
N GLN A 261 14.09 -22.53 -2.74
CA GLN A 261 13.67 -23.86 -2.27
C GLN A 261 12.14 -23.99 -2.20
N ILE A 262 11.44 -22.95 -1.72
CA ILE A 262 9.97 -22.90 -1.74
C ILE A 262 9.46 -23.04 -3.18
N GLY A 263 10.07 -22.37 -4.14
CA GLY A 263 9.71 -22.46 -5.56
C GLY A 263 9.95 -23.84 -6.14
N VAL A 264 11.10 -24.45 -5.88
CA VAL A 264 11.43 -25.82 -6.31
C VAL A 264 10.41 -26.83 -5.76
N GLU A 265 10.08 -26.71 -4.47
CA GLU A 265 9.09 -27.58 -3.85
C GLU A 265 7.68 -27.36 -4.41
N PHE A 266 7.33 -26.12 -4.72
CA PHE A 266 6.06 -25.80 -5.36
C PHE A 266 5.96 -26.46 -6.73
N VAL A 267 6.96 -26.29 -7.62
CA VAL A 267 6.99 -26.92 -8.93
C VAL A 267 6.90 -28.45 -8.80
N LYS A 268 7.66 -29.05 -7.91
CA LYS A 268 7.60 -30.51 -7.63
C LYS A 268 6.20 -30.97 -7.23
N LYS A 269 5.48 -30.21 -6.40
CA LYS A 269 4.10 -30.52 -5.98
C LYS A 269 3.11 -30.48 -7.14
N THR A 270 3.38 -29.70 -8.20
CA THR A 270 2.52 -29.63 -9.38
C THR A 270 2.62 -30.85 -10.28
N GLY A 271 3.73 -31.58 -10.22
CA GLY A 271 4.02 -32.75 -11.06
C GLY A 271 4.66 -32.41 -12.40
N TYR A 272 4.91 -31.15 -12.70
CA TYR A 272 5.62 -30.69 -13.90
C TYR A 272 7.12 -30.58 -13.67
N THR A 273 7.93 -30.63 -14.72
CA THR A 273 9.28 -30.11 -14.74
C THR A 273 9.25 -28.58 -14.71
N TYR A 274 10.37 -27.93 -14.40
CA TYR A 274 10.43 -26.45 -14.41
C TYR A 274 10.15 -25.89 -15.81
N GLU A 275 10.68 -26.52 -16.85
CA GLU A 275 10.49 -26.15 -18.26
C GLU A 275 9.01 -26.22 -18.65
N GLU A 276 8.34 -27.33 -18.34
CA GLU A 276 6.90 -27.50 -18.58
C GLU A 276 6.08 -26.48 -17.78
N PHE A 277 6.44 -26.26 -16.50
CA PHE A 277 5.77 -25.30 -15.62
C PHE A 277 5.86 -23.86 -16.15
N ARG A 278 7.00 -23.49 -16.73
CA ARG A 278 7.21 -22.17 -17.32
C ARG A 278 6.31 -21.88 -18.51
N GLU A 279 5.97 -22.90 -19.28
CA GLU A 279 5.14 -22.81 -20.50
C GLU A 279 3.63 -22.85 -20.21
N LEU A 280 3.23 -23.10 -18.96
CA LEU A 280 1.82 -23.17 -18.60
C LEU A 280 1.12 -21.81 -18.83
N SER A 281 -0.14 -21.89 -19.23
CA SER A 281 -0.99 -20.71 -19.35
C SER A 281 -1.23 -20.03 -17.98
N THR A 282 -1.60 -18.77 -18.02
CA THR A 282 -2.00 -17.99 -16.82
C THR A 282 -3.06 -18.72 -15.99
N ALA A 283 -4.05 -19.31 -16.66
CA ALA A 283 -5.15 -20.01 -15.99
C ALA A 283 -4.66 -21.29 -15.28
N GLU A 284 -3.82 -22.09 -15.93
CA GLU A 284 -3.24 -23.30 -15.35
C GLU A 284 -2.34 -22.97 -14.15
N LEU A 285 -1.46 -21.98 -14.29
CA LEU A 285 -0.61 -21.52 -13.19
C LEU A 285 -1.43 -21.04 -12.00
N PHE A 286 -2.49 -20.27 -12.25
CA PHE A 286 -3.34 -19.76 -11.20
C PHE A 286 -4.17 -20.86 -10.53
N GLU A 287 -4.61 -21.85 -11.27
CA GLU A 287 -5.27 -23.05 -10.71
C GLU A 287 -4.32 -23.83 -9.79
N LEU A 288 -3.09 -24.07 -10.23
CA LEU A 288 -2.06 -24.74 -9.42
C LEU A 288 -1.72 -23.94 -8.15
N TYR A 289 -1.56 -22.63 -8.28
CA TYR A 289 -1.35 -21.75 -7.12
C TYR A 289 -2.48 -21.88 -6.10
N ASN A 290 -3.72 -21.82 -6.57
CA ASN A 290 -4.91 -21.95 -5.74
C ASN A 290 -5.03 -23.33 -5.08
N LYS A 291 -4.70 -24.39 -5.80
CA LYS A 291 -4.75 -25.79 -5.32
C LYS A 291 -3.74 -26.02 -4.20
N HIS A 292 -2.53 -25.52 -4.34
CA HIS A 292 -1.44 -25.79 -3.39
C HIS A 292 -1.31 -24.74 -2.29
N ASN A 293 -1.97 -23.60 -2.41
CA ASN A 293 -2.02 -22.51 -1.41
C ASN A 293 -0.65 -22.16 -0.82
N THR A 294 0.35 -21.98 -1.69
CA THR A 294 1.72 -21.69 -1.29
C THR A 294 1.93 -20.18 -1.19
N TYR A 295 2.49 -19.72 -0.09
CA TYR A 295 2.92 -18.33 0.08
C TYR A 295 4.33 -18.16 -0.48
N PHE A 296 4.53 -17.10 -1.26
CA PHE A 296 5.83 -16.70 -1.82
C PHE A 296 6.27 -15.41 -1.12
N PRO A 297 7.33 -15.46 -0.30
CA PRO A 297 7.76 -14.30 0.48
C PRO A 297 8.56 -13.29 -0.35
N ILE A 298 8.73 -12.09 0.19
CA ILE A 298 9.74 -11.13 -0.25
C ILE A 298 11.13 -11.66 0.09
N VAL A 299 12.11 -11.38 -0.76
CA VAL A 299 13.43 -12.02 -0.74
C VAL A 299 14.54 -11.02 -0.43
N LEU A 300 15.47 -11.41 0.42
CA LEU A 300 16.78 -10.77 0.53
C LEU A 300 17.60 -11.18 -0.69
N ASP A 301 17.54 -10.38 -1.74
CA ASP A 301 18.03 -10.71 -3.07
C ASP A 301 19.38 -10.03 -3.43
N GLY A 302 19.88 -9.18 -2.55
CA GLY A 302 21.12 -8.42 -2.75
C GLY A 302 21.00 -7.28 -3.77
N TYR A 303 19.84 -7.11 -4.42
CA TYR A 303 19.58 -6.12 -5.46
C TYR A 303 18.50 -5.10 -5.06
N LEU A 304 17.25 -5.54 -4.91
CA LEU A 304 16.18 -4.70 -4.38
C LEU A 304 16.32 -4.52 -2.87
N LEU A 305 16.61 -5.60 -2.17
CA LEU A 305 16.77 -5.62 -0.71
C LEU A 305 18.06 -6.35 -0.33
N PRO A 306 19.18 -5.62 -0.13
CA PRO A 306 20.48 -6.23 0.13
C PRO A 306 20.64 -6.78 1.55
N LYS A 307 19.88 -6.27 2.52
CA LYS A 307 19.90 -6.65 3.93
C LYS A 307 18.49 -6.58 4.50
N SER A 308 18.26 -7.08 5.70
CA SER A 308 16.98 -6.87 6.41
C SER A 308 16.75 -5.38 6.70
N LEU A 309 15.47 -4.99 6.87
CA LEU A 309 15.14 -3.60 7.18
C LEU A 309 15.84 -3.12 8.47
N PRO A 310 15.82 -3.87 9.59
CA PRO A 310 16.55 -3.43 10.79
C PRO A 310 18.02 -3.13 10.51
N GLU A 311 18.74 -4.01 9.79
CA GLU A 311 20.16 -3.79 9.46
C GLU A 311 20.39 -2.52 8.61
N ILE A 312 19.47 -2.22 7.66
CA ILE A 312 19.56 -1.03 6.80
C ILE A 312 19.32 0.24 7.63
N PHE A 313 18.28 0.23 8.50
CA PHE A 313 17.96 1.38 9.34
C PHE A 313 19.03 1.64 10.41
N GLU A 314 19.52 0.60 11.10
CA GLU A 314 20.62 0.69 12.06
C GLU A 314 21.90 1.26 11.43
N ALA A 315 22.15 0.92 10.15
CA ALA A 315 23.26 1.47 9.37
C ALA A 315 23.00 2.88 8.80
N LYS A 316 21.81 3.47 9.01
CA LYS A 316 21.38 4.75 8.44
C LYS A 316 21.39 4.79 6.90
N GLU A 317 21.18 3.63 6.28
CA GLU A 317 21.16 3.49 4.82
C GLU A 317 19.77 3.70 4.21
N GLN A 318 18.71 3.87 5.02
CA GLN A 318 17.34 4.14 4.56
C GLN A 318 17.16 5.58 4.06
N ALA A 319 16.05 5.87 3.37
CA ALA A 319 15.64 7.23 3.03
C ALA A 319 15.56 8.10 4.29
N GLN A 320 16.34 9.18 4.33
CA GLN A 320 16.38 10.15 5.43
C GLN A 320 15.30 11.22 5.19
N VAL A 321 14.04 10.85 5.43
CA VAL A 321 12.86 11.68 5.14
C VAL A 321 11.88 11.66 6.32
N PRO A 322 10.98 12.66 6.42
CA PRO A 322 9.88 12.62 7.41
C PRO A 322 9.05 11.34 7.29
N LEU A 323 8.65 10.78 8.45
CA LEU A 323 7.84 9.56 8.53
C LEU A 323 6.58 9.80 9.38
N LEU A 324 5.42 9.48 8.82
CA LEU A 324 4.15 9.41 9.53
C LEU A 324 3.67 7.97 9.49
N LEU A 325 3.40 7.35 10.65
CA LEU A 325 2.90 5.98 10.67
C LEU A 325 2.01 5.71 11.87
N GLY A 326 1.24 4.65 11.78
CA GLY A 326 0.38 4.23 12.87
C GLY A 326 -0.36 2.93 12.56
N TRP A 327 -1.33 2.63 13.39
CA TRP A 327 -2.12 1.41 13.31
C TRP A 327 -3.49 1.59 13.94
N ASN A 328 -4.34 0.60 13.76
CA ASN A 328 -5.70 0.57 14.28
C ASN A 328 -5.77 -0.07 15.68
N SER A 329 -6.72 0.37 16.49
CA SER A 329 -6.85 -0.05 17.90
C SER A 329 -7.29 -1.51 18.10
N ALA A 330 -7.66 -2.22 17.03
CA ALA A 330 -7.97 -3.65 17.03
C ALA A 330 -7.67 -4.27 15.66
N GLU A 331 -6.40 -4.19 15.22
CA GLU A 331 -5.94 -4.75 13.93
C GLU A 331 -6.44 -6.18 13.72
N MET A 332 -6.46 -6.95 14.80
CA MET A 332 -6.98 -8.31 14.81
C MET A 332 -7.99 -8.48 15.95
N GLY A 333 -9.21 -8.86 15.61
CA GLY A 333 -10.22 -9.11 16.63
C GLY A 333 -9.92 -10.32 17.51
N ALA A 334 -10.47 -10.35 18.72
CA ALA A 334 -10.29 -11.45 19.68
C ALA A 334 -10.62 -12.84 19.11
N GLY A 335 -11.49 -12.91 18.10
CA GLY A 335 -11.83 -14.15 17.38
C GLY A 335 -10.66 -14.86 16.72
N ALA A 336 -9.58 -14.16 16.40
CA ALA A 336 -8.36 -14.76 15.86
C ALA A 336 -7.63 -15.67 16.87
N MET A 337 -7.90 -15.50 18.16
CA MET A 337 -7.29 -16.28 19.24
C MET A 337 -8.20 -17.41 19.75
N GLY A 338 -9.35 -17.61 19.12
CA GLY A 338 -10.27 -18.69 19.47
C GLY A 338 -11.74 -18.31 19.42
N LYS A 339 -12.61 -19.24 19.82
CA LYS A 339 -14.06 -19.06 19.78
C LYS A 339 -14.61 -18.60 21.13
N ARG A 340 -15.66 -17.77 21.11
CA ARG A 340 -16.45 -17.41 22.29
C ARG A 340 -17.00 -18.68 23.03
N PRO A 341 -17.21 -18.67 24.35
CA PRO A 341 -16.90 -17.55 25.24
C PRO A 341 -15.40 -17.42 25.50
N PHE A 342 -14.90 -16.19 25.52
CA PHE A 342 -13.53 -15.91 25.94
C PHE A 342 -13.46 -15.97 27.47
N THR A 343 -12.44 -16.65 27.99
CA THR A 343 -12.15 -16.73 29.43
C THR A 343 -10.67 -16.50 29.67
N ARG A 344 -10.32 -15.97 30.83
CA ARG A 344 -8.93 -15.76 31.22
C ARG A 344 -8.10 -17.04 31.10
N ALA A 345 -8.62 -18.16 31.53
CA ALA A 345 -7.91 -19.44 31.43
C ALA A 345 -7.58 -19.87 30.01
N LYS A 346 -8.51 -19.65 29.05
CA LYS A 346 -8.24 -19.93 27.62
C LYS A 346 -7.18 -18.98 27.06
N PHE A 347 -7.25 -17.70 27.40
CA PHE A 347 -6.27 -16.72 26.97
C PHE A 347 -4.87 -17.07 27.51
N GLU A 348 -4.75 -17.36 28.80
CA GLU A 348 -3.48 -17.77 29.41
C GLU A 348 -2.89 -19.03 28.76
N ALA A 349 -3.72 -20.00 28.42
CA ALA A 349 -3.26 -21.21 27.72
C ALA A 349 -2.66 -20.85 26.33
N VAL A 350 -3.30 -19.96 25.57
CA VAL A 350 -2.79 -19.50 24.28
C VAL A 350 -1.49 -18.70 24.44
N VAL A 351 -1.41 -17.78 25.41
CA VAL A 351 -0.18 -17.02 25.69
C VAL A 351 0.96 -17.96 26.06
N ARG A 352 0.71 -18.93 26.95
CA ARG A 352 1.73 -19.92 27.35
C ARG A 352 2.22 -20.77 26.17
N GLN A 353 1.31 -21.16 25.28
CA GLN A 353 1.67 -21.91 24.07
C GLN A 353 2.55 -21.09 23.12
N ARG A 354 2.23 -19.80 22.93
CA ARG A 354 2.94 -18.92 21.98
C ARG A 354 4.24 -18.37 22.53
N MET A 355 4.22 -17.88 23.78
CA MET A 355 5.36 -17.19 24.40
C MET A 355 6.32 -18.11 25.14
N LYS A 356 5.92 -19.36 25.41
CA LYS A 356 6.77 -20.38 26.04
C LYS A 356 7.44 -19.86 27.33
N ALA A 357 8.75 -19.68 27.33
CA ALA A 357 9.52 -19.22 28.49
C ALA A 357 9.13 -17.79 28.94
N ASP A 358 8.67 -16.95 28.01
CA ASP A 358 8.36 -15.54 28.25
C ASP A 358 6.89 -15.31 28.63
N ALA A 359 6.10 -16.39 28.79
CA ALA A 359 4.66 -16.33 29.00
C ALA A 359 4.25 -15.60 30.28
N ASP A 360 4.98 -15.75 31.38
CA ASP A 360 4.62 -15.10 32.65
C ASP A 360 4.81 -13.57 32.57
N GLU A 361 5.80 -13.09 31.84
CA GLU A 361 5.99 -11.66 31.60
C GLU A 361 4.94 -11.11 30.62
N ALA A 362 4.65 -11.86 29.56
CA ALA A 362 3.56 -11.51 28.64
C ALA A 362 2.22 -11.36 29.40
N LEU A 363 1.88 -12.31 30.28
CA LEU A 363 0.64 -12.28 31.05
C LEU A 363 0.53 -11.09 32.03
N LYS A 364 1.64 -10.52 32.49
CA LYS A 364 1.65 -9.27 33.26
C LYS A 364 1.35 -8.07 32.38
N LEU A 365 1.95 -8.02 31.20
CA LEU A 365 1.77 -6.92 30.25
C LEU A 365 0.38 -6.92 29.60
N TYR A 366 -0.22 -8.10 29.41
CA TYR A 366 -1.57 -8.29 28.87
C TYR A 366 -2.53 -8.70 29.99
N ALA A 367 -2.63 -7.84 31.00
CA ALA A 367 -3.57 -8.00 32.09
C ALA A 367 -4.93 -7.37 31.73
N GLY A 368 -6.01 -8.11 31.84
CA GLY A 368 -7.37 -7.62 31.62
C GLY A 368 -8.37 -8.40 32.47
N ALA A 369 -9.39 -7.72 32.99
CA ALA A 369 -10.49 -8.37 33.70
C ALA A 369 -11.37 -9.20 32.75
N GLU A 370 -12.29 -9.99 33.31
CA GLU A 370 -13.25 -10.74 32.49
C GLU A 370 -14.20 -9.81 31.71
N GLY A 371 -14.83 -10.32 30.68
CA GLY A 371 -15.79 -9.59 29.85
C GLY A 371 -15.15 -8.79 28.74
N GLN A 372 -15.61 -7.56 28.51
CA GLN A 372 -15.16 -6.71 27.40
C GLN A 372 -13.68 -6.32 27.53
N GLU A 373 -13.19 -6.11 28.74
CA GLU A 373 -11.78 -5.78 28.99
C GLU A 373 -10.86 -6.97 28.61
N LEU A 374 -11.27 -8.20 28.87
CA LEU A 374 -10.56 -9.39 28.43
C LEU A 374 -10.59 -9.52 26.90
N GLU A 375 -11.71 -9.24 26.25
CA GLU A 375 -11.79 -9.25 24.78
C GLU A 375 -10.83 -8.21 24.16
N GLN A 376 -10.74 -7.00 24.72
CA GLN A 376 -9.77 -6.00 24.29
C GLN A 376 -8.33 -6.51 24.48
N THR A 377 -8.01 -7.06 25.63
CA THR A 377 -6.69 -7.63 25.91
C THR A 377 -6.30 -8.76 24.94
N ILE A 378 -7.26 -9.62 24.58
CA ILE A 378 -7.03 -10.68 23.58
C ILE A 378 -6.79 -10.08 22.19
N SER A 379 -7.58 -9.07 21.81
CA SER A 379 -7.41 -8.33 20.56
C SER A 379 -6.05 -7.62 20.51
N ASP A 380 -5.66 -6.95 21.59
CA ASP A 380 -4.35 -6.30 21.71
C ASP A 380 -3.21 -7.30 21.52
N PHE A 381 -3.26 -8.44 22.24
CA PHE A 381 -2.23 -9.46 22.10
C PHE A 381 -2.14 -10.03 20.69
N ALA A 382 -3.29 -10.26 20.04
CA ALA A 382 -3.33 -10.74 18.65
C ALA A 382 -2.77 -9.70 17.69
N SER A 383 -3.17 -8.44 17.84
CA SER A 383 -2.75 -7.31 16.99
C SER A 383 -1.26 -6.99 17.14
N ASP A 384 -0.76 -6.99 18.40
CA ASP A 384 0.64 -6.72 18.72
C ASP A 384 1.57 -7.79 18.12
N ASN A 385 1.14 -9.07 18.15
CA ASN A 385 1.87 -10.19 17.55
C ASN A 385 1.61 -10.37 16.04
N TRP A 386 0.98 -9.39 15.42
CA TRP A 386 0.77 -9.36 13.97
C TRP A 386 1.39 -8.09 13.38
N LEU A 387 0.63 -7.03 13.14
CA LEU A 387 1.09 -5.83 12.44
C LEU A 387 1.62 -4.72 13.35
N VAL A 388 1.09 -4.62 14.59
CA VAL A 388 1.40 -3.49 15.47
C VAL A 388 2.88 -3.43 15.83
N TYR A 389 3.46 -4.56 16.28
CA TYR A 389 4.87 -4.58 16.65
C TYR A 389 5.79 -4.26 15.45
N SER A 390 5.53 -4.80 14.27
CA SER A 390 6.35 -4.51 13.09
C SER A 390 6.30 -3.03 12.71
N THR A 391 5.12 -2.40 12.81
CA THR A 391 4.94 -0.95 12.58
C THR A 391 5.65 -0.13 13.65
N TRP A 392 5.49 -0.53 14.93
CA TRP A 392 6.20 0.10 16.04
C TRP A 392 7.73 -0.03 15.89
N LYS A 393 8.23 -1.17 15.47
CA LYS A 393 9.69 -1.37 15.27
C LYS A 393 10.23 -0.49 14.14
N TRP A 394 9.48 -0.33 13.05
CA TRP A 394 9.85 0.62 12.00
C TRP A 394 9.89 2.06 12.51
N PHE A 395 8.87 2.46 13.29
CA PHE A 395 8.85 3.73 14.00
C PHE A 395 10.09 3.93 14.87
N ASP A 396 10.41 2.95 15.71
CA ASP A 396 11.51 2.98 16.67
C ASP A 396 12.87 3.09 15.96
N LEU A 397 13.11 2.26 14.95
CA LEU A 397 14.33 2.30 14.15
C LEU A 397 14.50 3.65 13.43
N HIS A 398 13.44 4.21 12.85
CA HIS A 398 13.58 5.46 12.11
C HIS A 398 13.84 6.65 13.03
N ARG A 399 13.13 6.76 14.18
CA ARG A 399 13.38 7.84 15.15
C ARG A 399 14.78 7.80 15.78
N GLU A 400 15.36 6.58 15.95
CA GLU A 400 16.70 6.42 16.52
C GLU A 400 17.83 6.65 15.50
N HIS A 401 17.56 6.38 14.23
CA HIS A 401 18.59 6.36 13.17
C HIS A 401 18.35 7.40 12.07
N SER A 402 17.47 8.41 12.31
CA SER A 402 17.23 9.53 11.41
C SER A 402 17.11 10.84 12.21
N ASP A 403 17.54 11.95 11.61
CA ASP A 403 17.31 13.29 12.14
C ASP A 403 16.02 13.92 11.61
N GLN A 404 15.18 13.14 10.94
CA GLN A 404 13.93 13.60 10.34
C GLN A 404 12.75 13.48 11.30
N PRO A 405 11.74 14.35 11.16
CA PRO A 405 10.54 14.28 12.00
C PRO A 405 9.81 12.94 11.86
N VAL A 406 9.39 12.38 12.98
CA VAL A 406 8.56 11.17 13.03
C VAL A 406 7.27 11.46 13.78
N TYR A 407 6.15 11.02 13.22
CA TYR A 407 4.81 11.17 13.77
C TYR A 407 4.14 9.82 13.89
N ARG A 408 3.51 9.54 15.05
CA ARG A 408 2.87 8.26 15.33
C ARG A 408 1.41 8.43 15.68
N TYR A 409 0.51 7.61 15.10
CA TYR A 409 -0.91 7.62 15.44
C TYR A 409 -1.43 6.24 15.90
N LEU A 410 -2.56 6.30 16.61
CA LEU A 410 -3.46 5.19 16.88
C LEU A 410 -4.85 5.58 16.36
N TYR A 411 -5.37 4.88 15.36
CA TYR A 411 -6.73 5.08 14.90
C TYR A 411 -7.71 4.26 15.74
N SER A 412 -8.70 4.89 16.36
CA SER A 412 -9.61 4.23 17.30
C SER A 412 -11.10 4.41 16.99
N LYS A 413 -11.45 5.13 15.93
CA LYS A 413 -12.84 5.34 15.54
C LYS A 413 -13.51 4.04 15.13
N LEU A 414 -14.55 3.67 15.86
CA LEU A 414 -15.35 2.50 15.54
C LEU A 414 -16.13 2.70 14.24
N ARG A 415 -16.25 1.66 13.43
CA ARG A 415 -17.13 1.63 12.27
C ARG A 415 -18.57 1.95 12.67
N PRO A 416 -19.33 2.73 11.86
CA PRO A 416 -20.77 2.90 12.07
C PRO A 416 -21.53 1.61 11.81
N ALA A 417 -22.86 1.65 11.92
CA ALA A 417 -23.71 0.54 11.49
C ALA A 417 -23.59 0.32 9.96
N ASN A 418 -23.72 -0.93 9.53
CA ASN A 418 -23.87 -1.24 8.12
C ASN A 418 -25.26 -0.82 7.58
N ASP A 419 -25.48 -0.95 6.28
CA ASP A 419 -26.77 -0.57 5.65
C ASP A 419 -27.99 -1.35 6.19
N LYS A 420 -27.77 -2.49 6.86
CA LYS A 420 -28.81 -3.26 7.55
C LYS A 420 -29.07 -2.77 8.97
N GLY A 421 -28.33 -1.77 9.45
CA GLY A 421 -28.43 -1.28 10.81
C GLY A 421 -27.67 -2.13 11.84
N GLU A 422 -26.88 -3.10 11.40
CA GLU A 422 -26.06 -3.93 12.27
C GLU A 422 -24.73 -3.24 12.54
N ARG A 423 -24.32 -3.16 13.80
CA ARG A 423 -22.96 -2.70 14.15
C ARG A 423 -22.03 -3.90 14.21
N PRO A 424 -20.84 -3.82 13.60
CA PRO A 424 -19.82 -4.84 13.83
C PRO A 424 -19.58 -4.99 15.34
N PRO A 425 -19.38 -6.20 15.85
CA PRO A 425 -18.95 -6.42 17.23
C PRO A 425 -17.52 -5.89 17.37
N ALA A 426 -17.39 -4.59 17.66
CA ALA A 426 -16.11 -3.93 17.66
C ALA A 426 -15.67 -3.61 19.09
N ILE A 427 -14.48 -4.07 19.43
CA ILE A 427 -13.76 -3.68 20.65
C ILE A 427 -12.86 -2.48 20.33
N GLY A 428 -12.52 -2.28 19.06
CA GLY A 428 -11.73 -1.18 18.52
C GLY A 428 -11.90 -1.10 17.01
N ALA A 429 -11.11 -0.25 16.37
CA ALA A 429 -11.05 -0.09 14.93
C ALA A 429 -10.34 -1.31 14.30
N PRO A 430 -11.01 -2.09 13.43
CA PRO A 430 -10.39 -3.25 12.79
C PRO A 430 -9.40 -2.85 11.69
N HIS A 431 -8.59 -3.82 11.25
CA HIS A 431 -7.63 -3.64 10.15
C HIS A 431 -8.25 -3.04 8.89
N ALA A 432 -7.53 -2.14 8.25
CA ALA A 432 -7.87 -1.47 6.99
C ALA A 432 -9.15 -0.60 7.03
N CYS A 433 -9.69 -0.30 8.22
CA CYS A 433 -10.91 0.52 8.32
C CYS A 433 -10.64 2.03 8.30
N GLU A 434 -9.42 2.46 8.37
CA GLU A 434 -9.00 3.87 8.34
C GLU A 434 -8.79 4.42 6.91
N ILE A 435 -8.58 3.57 5.92
CA ILE A 435 -8.15 3.95 4.55
C ILE A 435 -9.05 5.03 3.95
N GLU A 436 -10.37 4.79 3.92
CA GLU A 436 -11.32 5.74 3.35
C GLU A 436 -11.46 7.02 4.19
N TYR A 437 -11.10 6.99 5.47
CA TYR A 437 -11.01 8.19 6.31
C TYR A 437 -9.75 8.99 5.97
N ALA A 438 -8.61 8.32 5.89
CA ALA A 438 -7.31 8.93 5.58
C ALA A 438 -7.29 9.59 4.21
N LEU A 439 -7.90 8.94 3.20
CA LEU A 439 -7.96 9.44 1.83
C LEU A 439 -9.23 10.27 1.54
N GLY A 440 -10.17 10.39 2.51
CA GLY A 440 -11.37 11.21 2.39
C GLY A 440 -12.46 10.63 1.48
N ASN A 441 -12.55 9.32 1.35
CA ASN A 441 -13.35 8.60 0.36
C ASN A 441 -14.61 7.93 0.94
N LEU A 442 -15.08 8.31 2.14
CA LEU A 442 -16.29 7.75 2.74
C LEU A 442 -17.48 7.75 1.77
N HIS A 443 -17.63 8.79 0.96
CA HIS A 443 -18.73 8.96 0.01
C HIS A 443 -18.71 7.98 -1.16
N LEU A 444 -17.58 7.31 -1.42
CA LEU A 444 -17.42 6.30 -2.46
C LEU A 444 -17.59 4.87 -1.92
N VAL A 445 -17.52 4.69 -0.60
CA VAL A 445 -17.59 3.38 0.04
C VAL A 445 -19.00 3.12 0.53
N SER A 446 -19.71 2.23 -0.15
CA SER A 446 -21.07 1.79 0.20
C SER A 446 -21.05 0.74 1.32
N GLY A 447 -22.24 0.42 1.83
CA GLY A 447 -22.41 -0.62 2.85
C GLY A 447 -22.40 -0.13 4.29
N TRP A 448 -22.16 1.19 4.53
CA TRP A 448 -22.07 1.80 5.84
C TRP A 448 -22.98 3.04 5.98
N GLN A 449 -23.58 3.21 7.16
CA GLN A 449 -24.37 4.40 7.51
C GLN A 449 -23.46 5.49 8.08
N TRP A 450 -22.68 6.15 7.21
CA TRP A 450 -21.73 7.19 7.62
C TRP A 450 -22.41 8.32 8.41
N THR A 451 -21.96 8.55 9.63
CA THR A 451 -22.45 9.60 10.54
C THR A 451 -21.68 10.91 10.37
N GLU A 452 -22.10 11.97 11.07
CA GLU A 452 -21.36 13.22 11.10
C GLU A 452 -20.00 13.06 11.80
N ASP A 453 -19.95 12.25 12.87
CA ASP A 453 -18.68 11.91 13.53
C ASP A 453 -17.70 11.26 12.57
N ASP A 454 -18.17 10.35 11.70
CA ASP A 454 -17.31 9.70 10.68
C ASP A 454 -16.76 10.73 9.68
N ARG A 455 -17.59 11.66 9.23
CA ARG A 455 -17.17 12.75 8.33
C ARG A 455 -16.16 13.68 8.99
N GLN A 456 -16.36 14.03 10.27
CA GLN A 456 -15.44 14.85 11.06
C GLN A 456 -14.08 14.14 11.21
N VAL A 457 -14.06 12.87 11.60
CA VAL A 457 -12.82 12.09 11.75
C VAL A 457 -12.10 11.96 10.41
N SER A 458 -12.84 11.70 9.33
CA SER A 458 -12.25 11.66 7.98
C SER A 458 -11.66 13.01 7.58
N ALA A 459 -12.34 14.13 7.83
CA ALA A 459 -11.80 15.45 7.55
C ALA A 459 -10.51 15.74 8.34
N THR A 460 -10.47 15.36 9.62
CA THR A 460 -9.29 15.49 10.48
C THR A 460 -8.12 14.65 9.99
N MET A 461 -8.34 13.35 9.76
CA MET A 461 -7.27 12.43 9.32
C MET A 461 -6.75 12.79 7.93
N LYS A 462 -7.66 13.06 6.98
CA LYS A 462 -7.28 13.55 5.65
C LYS A 462 -6.48 14.86 5.72
N GLY A 463 -6.87 15.78 6.60
CA GLY A 463 -6.15 17.03 6.83
C GLY A 463 -4.71 16.81 7.29
N TYR A 464 -4.49 15.91 8.24
CA TYR A 464 -3.15 15.54 8.69
C TYR A 464 -2.31 14.94 7.57
N PHE A 465 -2.86 13.99 6.82
CA PHE A 465 -2.15 13.36 5.71
C PHE A 465 -1.82 14.37 4.60
N ALA A 466 -2.77 15.22 4.22
CA ALA A 466 -2.55 16.24 3.22
C ALA A 466 -1.46 17.25 3.63
N ASN A 467 -1.45 17.70 4.89
CA ASN A 467 -0.41 18.59 5.39
C ASN A 467 0.97 17.92 5.39
N PHE A 468 1.03 16.65 5.86
CA PHE A 468 2.27 15.89 5.85
C PHE A 468 2.82 15.69 4.42
N ILE A 469 1.97 15.33 3.45
CA ILE A 469 2.38 15.18 2.03
C ILE A 469 2.91 16.52 1.48
N LYS A 470 2.33 17.65 1.87
CA LYS A 470 2.75 18.99 1.41
C LYS A 470 4.04 19.48 2.06
N THR A 471 4.29 19.13 3.32
CA THR A 471 5.30 19.83 4.13
C THR A 471 6.22 18.93 4.95
N GLY A 472 5.97 17.63 5.02
CA GLY A 472 6.62 16.71 5.97
C GLY A 472 6.11 16.86 7.42
N ASN A 473 5.07 17.68 7.64
CA ASN A 473 4.52 17.97 8.96
C ASN A 473 2.98 17.88 8.92
N PRO A 474 2.31 17.02 9.74
CA PRO A 474 0.86 16.86 9.70
C PRO A 474 0.10 18.07 10.28
N ASN A 475 0.75 18.94 11.06
CA ASN A 475 0.10 20.07 11.71
C ASN A 475 -0.40 21.10 10.70
N GLY A 476 -1.50 21.76 11.05
CA GLY A 476 -2.11 22.81 10.25
C GLY A 476 -3.16 23.56 11.06
N ASN A 477 -3.70 24.62 10.48
CA ASN A 477 -4.79 25.37 11.08
C ASN A 477 -5.99 24.43 11.28
N ASP A 478 -6.70 24.63 12.40
CA ASP A 478 -7.94 23.91 12.74
C ASP A 478 -7.79 22.40 13.03
N LEU A 479 -6.55 21.89 13.12
CA LEU A 479 -6.27 20.52 13.54
C LEU A 479 -5.67 20.50 14.97
N PRO A 480 -6.01 19.51 15.81
CA PRO A 480 -5.32 19.29 17.08
C PRO A 480 -3.81 19.16 16.89
N ALA A 481 -3.02 19.76 17.77
CA ALA A 481 -1.58 19.73 17.66
C ALA A 481 -1.02 18.30 17.77
N TRP A 482 -0.25 17.89 16.78
CA TRP A 482 0.42 16.60 16.72
C TRP A 482 1.92 16.79 16.98
N PRO A 483 2.43 16.43 18.17
CA PRO A 483 3.84 16.58 18.48
C PRO A 483 4.70 15.59 17.70
N THR A 484 5.90 16.01 17.33
CA THR A 484 6.95 15.11 16.85
C THR A 484 7.43 14.20 17.96
N VAL A 485 7.98 13.06 17.59
CA VAL A 485 8.63 12.16 18.53
C VAL A 485 10.14 12.41 18.53
N GLU A 486 10.70 12.61 19.69
CA GLU A 486 12.14 12.75 19.87
C GLU A 486 12.82 11.36 19.97
N ALA A 487 14.06 11.26 19.48
CA ALA A 487 14.83 10.00 19.49
C ALA A 487 15.00 9.42 20.91
N LYS A 488 15.00 10.26 21.93
CA LYS A 488 15.26 9.89 23.34
C LYS A 488 13.99 9.83 24.20
N ASP A 489 12.82 9.95 23.60
CA ASP A 489 11.56 9.87 24.36
C ASP A 489 11.35 8.46 24.92
N ASP A 490 11.30 8.33 26.23
CA ASP A 490 10.96 7.07 26.91
C ASP A 490 9.48 6.70 26.76
N THR A 491 8.62 7.73 26.67
CA THR A 491 7.18 7.62 26.44
C THR A 491 6.77 8.52 25.27
N PRO A 492 7.14 8.16 24.03
CA PRO A 492 6.90 9.01 22.88
C PRO A 492 5.39 9.25 22.68
N PRO A 493 4.98 10.49 22.33
CA PRO A 493 3.58 10.79 22.13
C PRO A 493 2.96 9.99 20.97
N VAL A 494 1.67 9.69 21.10
CA VAL A 494 0.85 9.09 20.03
C VAL A 494 -0.39 9.95 19.82
N MET A 495 -0.68 10.31 18.57
CA MET A 495 -1.93 10.96 18.20
C MET A 495 -3.03 9.90 18.14
N VAL A 496 -3.97 9.95 19.06
CA VAL A 496 -5.20 9.15 18.97
C VAL A 496 -6.16 9.85 18.02
N ILE A 497 -6.47 9.20 16.90
CA ILE A 497 -7.42 9.69 15.89
C ILE A 497 -8.79 9.07 16.16
N ASP A 498 -9.71 9.88 16.63
CA ASP A 498 -11.09 9.55 16.95
C ASP A 498 -11.94 10.83 16.83
N VAL A 499 -13.20 10.82 17.25
CA VAL A 499 -14.08 12.00 17.29
C VAL A 499 -13.41 13.15 18.05
N GLU A 500 -12.77 12.86 19.17
CA GLU A 500 -11.91 13.79 19.91
C GLU A 500 -10.44 13.41 19.70
N SER A 501 -9.89 13.80 18.55
CA SER A 501 -8.48 13.54 18.26
C SER A 501 -7.55 14.32 19.18
N LYS A 502 -6.57 13.63 19.79
CA LYS A 502 -5.60 14.25 20.73
C LYS A 502 -4.31 13.44 20.85
N ALA A 503 -3.23 14.15 21.10
CA ALA A 503 -1.97 13.51 21.47
C ALA A 503 -2.01 13.05 22.94
N VAL A 504 -1.53 11.84 23.20
CA VAL A 504 -1.42 11.25 24.54
C VAL A 504 -0.06 10.56 24.69
N ASP A 505 0.37 10.32 25.92
CA ASP A 505 1.55 9.50 26.20
C ASP A 505 1.28 8.03 25.82
N ALA A 506 2.26 7.37 25.20
CA ALA A 506 2.13 5.98 24.82
C ALA A 506 2.10 5.08 26.06
N LYS A 507 0.99 4.36 26.24
CA LYS A 507 0.80 3.45 27.39
C LYS A 507 1.26 2.01 27.11
N ASN A 508 1.36 1.63 25.83
CA ASN A 508 1.54 0.24 25.42
C ASN A 508 2.98 -0.10 24.98
N ASP A 509 3.90 0.87 24.98
CA ASP A 509 5.27 0.66 24.49
C ASP A 509 6.04 -0.41 25.28
N ALA A 510 5.67 -0.68 26.53
CA ALA A 510 6.21 -1.79 27.30
C ALA A 510 5.94 -3.16 26.64
N ARG A 511 4.76 -3.34 26.01
CA ARG A 511 4.42 -4.55 25.26
C ARG A 511 5.31 -4.71 24.03
N TYR A 512 5.54 -3.63 23.30
CA TYR A 512 6.34 -3.65 22.08
C TYR A 512 7.83 -3.86 22.37
N ARG A 513 8.37 -3.23 23.44
CA ARG A 513 9.76 -3.50 23.91
C ARG A 513 9.95 -4.95 24.36
N PHE A 514 8.93 -5.52 25.01
CA PHE A 514 8.94 -6.94 25.36
C PHE A 514 9.01 -7.84 24.13
N LEU A 515 8.17 -7.56 23.11
CA LEU A 515 8.18 -8.28 21.83
C LEU A 515 9.50 -8.07 21.07
N ASP A 516 10.11 -6.89 21.16
CA ASP A 516 11.42 -6.60 20.60
C ASP A 516 12.50 -7.52 21.16
N GLY A 517 12.49 -7.74 22.47
CA GLY A 517 13.37 -8.72 23.13
C GLY A 517 13.19 -10.15 22.59
N ILE A 518 11.97 -10.55 22.25
CA ILE A 518 11.68 -11.88 21.68
C ILE A 518 12.12 -11.99 20.23
N TYR A 519 11.74 -11.03 19.40
CA TYR A 519 11.96 -11.10 17.94
C TYR A 519 13.40 -10.72 17.51
N HIS A 520 14.13 -9.96 18.33
CA HIS A 520 15.54 -9.62 18.10
C HIS A 520 16.51 -10.64 18.70
N SER A 521 16.20 -11.26 19.82
CA SER A 521 17.09 -12.23 20.49
C SER A 521 17.11 -13.60 19.80
N ASN A 522 16.24 -13.84 18.83
CA ASN A 522 16.21 -15.07 18.02
C ASN A 522 17.00 -14.95 16.70
N LYS A 523 18.02 -14.10 16.64
CA LYS A 523 19.00 -14.02 15.54
C LYS A 523 20.08 -15.08 15.66
#